data_b2b78b25ad8c0bd1f2885c9ff20659fc
#
_entry.id   b2b78b25ad8c0bd1f2885c9ff20659fc
#
_cell.length_a   1.000
_cell.length_b   1.000
_cell.length_c   1.000
_cell.angle_alpha   90.00
_cell.angle_beta   90.00
_cell.angle_gamma   90.00
#
_symmetry.space_group_name_H-M   'P 1'
#
loop_
_entity.id
_entity.type
_entity.pdbx_description
1 polymer ?
#
loop_
_entity_poly.entity_id
_entity_poly.type
_entity_poly.pdbx_seq_one_letter_code
_entity_poly.pdbx_strand_id
1 'polypeptide(L)'
;AMTEQTNYNEGNNLFQNVWSPYQFDRVTQLLTGGDMPWFVCITDYYSEEVNPYNHKWQHIAYHKDTSSTPMAPYLEMACGDAISRSGQTDIDIIRIRCSVTGITPKNHIADPHVDTIFPHRTALFYINDCDGDTIIYKEKFDPQQNLDQTEYYKQHVGKATVDYTISPRANQMALFDGLTYHSSNSPTNSAKRFIINVNYTARDSE
;
A
#
# COMPACT_ATOMS: atom_id res chain seq x y z
N ALA A 1 6.74 -22.04 11.34
CA ALA A 1 7.06 -22.32 9.96
C ALA A 1 6.41 -21.25 9.11
N MET A 2 7.21 -20.44 8.41
CA MET A 2 6.66 -19.50 7.43
C MET A 2 6.05 -20.32 6.30
N THR A 3 4.77 -20.09 6.09
CA THR A 3 3.96 -20.77 5.09
C THR A 3 4.20 -20.13 3.74
N GLU A 4 4.20 -20.95 2.76
CA GLU A 4 4.34 -20.77 1.31
C GLU A 4 4.48 -19.33 0.80
N GLN A 5 5.66 -19.03 0.32
CA GLN A 5 5.96 -17.88 -0.52
C GLN A 5 5.35 -18.13 -1.90
N THR A 6 4.41 -17.30 -2.31
CA THR A 6 3.90 -17.33 -3.68
C THR A 6 4.50 -16.15 -4.44
N ASN A 7 5.36 -16.42 -5.42
CA ASN A 7 5.92 -15.40 -6.30
C ASN A 7 4.90 -15.07 -7.41
N TYR A 8 4.54 -13.81 -7.52
CA TYR A 8 3.77 -13.26 -8.64
C TYR A 8 4.72 -12.45 -9.51
N ASN A 9 5.05 -12.91 -10.67
CA ASN A 9 6.03 -12.32 -11.59
C ASN A 9 7.44 -12.11 -11.02
N GLU A 10 8.42 -12.02 -11.89
CA GLU A 10 9.80 -11.72 -11.49
C GLU A 10 9.89 -10.38 -10.75
N GLY A 11 10.28 -10.40 -9.48
CA GLY A 11 10.49 -9.22 -8.64
C GLY A 11 9.33 -8.80 -7.73
N ASN A 12 8.18 -9.50 -7.79
CA ASN A 12 7.07 -9.25 -6.85
C ASN A 12 6.82 -10.46 -5.96
N ASN A 13 6.74 -10.20 -4.65
CA ASN A 13 6.57 -11.23 -3.64
C ASN A 13 5.24 -11.05 -2.91
N LEU A 14 4.51 -12.14 -2.75
CA LEU A 14 3.28 -12.22 -1.98
C LEU A 14 3.46 -13.23 -0.84
N PHE A 15 3.29 -12.77 0.39
CA PHE A 15 3.51 -13.53 1.62
C PHE A 15 2.22 -13.66 2.41
N GLN A 16 1.94 -14.87 2.92
CA GLN A 16 0.77 -15.15 3.75
C GLN A 16 1.18 -15.31 5.21
N ASN A 17 0.26 -14.98 6.13
CA ASN A 17 0.46 -15.14 7.56
C ASN A 17 1.75 -14.49 8.07
N VAL A 18 1.97 -13.22 7.63
CA VAL A 18 3.22 -12.49 7.93
C VAL A 18 3.37 -12.13 9.40
N TRP A 19 2.29 -12.06 10.14
CA TRP A 19 2.27 -11.89 11.59
C TRP A 19 1.74 -13.15 12.28
N SER A 20 2.19 -13.40 13.50
CA SER A 20 1.57 -14.39 14.37
C SER A 20 0.10 -14.01 14.64
N PRO A 21 -0.78 -14.97 15.01
CA PRO A 21 -2.17 -14.64 15.32
C PRO A 21 -2.33 -13.52 16.35
N TYR A 22 -1.48 -13.49 17.37
CA TYR A 22 -1.49 -12.45 18.38
C TYR A 22 -1.09 -11.07 17.83
N GLN A 23 0.00 -11.01 17.04
CA GLN A 23 0.44 -9.75 16.42
C GLN A 23 -0.60 -9.23 15.42
N PHE A 24 -1.17 -10.12 14.62
CA PHE A 24 -2.20 -9.76 13.65
C PHE A 24 -3.47 -9.22 14.34
N ASP A 25 -3.91 -9.85 15.41
CA ASP A 25 -5.02 -9.34 16.21
C ASP A 25 -4.75 -7.94 16.76
N ARG A 26 -3.55 -7.69 17.29
CA ARG A 26 -3.15 -6.38 17.80
C ARG A 26 -3.11 -5.30 16.70
N VAL A 27 -2.56 -5.61 15.54
CA VAL A 27 -2.57 -4.70 14.37
C VAL A 27 -4.00 -4.42 13.91
N THR A 28 -4.83 -5.44 13.83
CA THR A 28 -6.25 -5.33 13.45
C THR A 28 -7.00 -4.44 14.43
N GLN A 29 -6.86 -4.66 15.73
CA GLN A 29 -7.49 -3.84 16.76
C GLN A 29 -7.04 -2.38 16.68
N LEU A 30 -5.77 -2.13 16.39
CA LEU A 30 -5.25 -0.77 16.21
C LEU A 30 -5.95 -0.03 15.07
N LEU A 31 -6.17 -0.70 13.92
CA LEU A 31 -6.81 -0.08 12.76
C LEU A 31 -8.33 -0.01 12.86
N THR A 32 -8.96 -0.98 13.51
CA THR A 32 -10.43 -1.09 13.58
C THR A 32 -11.01 -0.57 14.88
N GLY A 33 -10.16 -0.28 15.89
CA GLY A 33 -10.55 0.30 17.16
C GLY A 33 -11.02 1.76 17.02
N GLY A 34 -11.74 2.25 18.02
CA GLY A 34 -12.32 3.60 18.01
C GLY A 34 -11.31 4.75 18.13
N ASP A 35 -10.04 4.46 18.42
CA ASP A 35 -9.02 5.47 18.71
C ASP A 35 -8.18 5.86 17.48
N MET A 36 -8.39 5.23 16.31
CA MET A 36 -7.68 5.58 15.08
C MET A 36 -8.21 6.91 14.52
N PRO A 37 -7.38 7.96 14.44
CA PRO A 37 -7.76 9.24 13.86
C PRO A 37 -7.75 9.15 12.33
N TRP A 38 -8.88 8.83 11.75
CA TRP A 38 -9.03 8.76 10.32
C TRP A 38 -9.31 10.13 9.70
N PHE A 39 -8.57 10.47 8.63
CA PHE A 39 -8.75 11.69 7.84
C PHE A 39 -9.36 11.35 6.48
N VAL A 40 -10.39 12.10 6.10
CA VAL A 40 -11.11 11.89 4.84
C VAL A 40 -10.26 12.31 3.65
N CYS A 41 -10.17 11.45 2.64
CA CYS A 41 -9.60 11.78 1.33
C CYS A 41 -10.76 12.02 0.36
N ILE A 42 -10.86 13.24 -0.20
CA ILE A 42 -12.00 13.67 -1.02
C ILE A 42 -11.67 13.82 -2.50
N THR A 43 -10.39 13.73 -2.87
CA THR A 43 -9.92 13.88 -4.25
C THR A 43 -9.10 12.69 -4.69
N ASP A 44 -9.10 12.39 -5.99
CA ASP A 44 -8.18 11.47 -6.63
C ASP A 44 -6.86 12.18 -6.97
N TYR A 45 -5.83 11.44 -7.39
CA TYR A 45 -4.47 11.99 -7.59
C TYR A 45 -4.38 13.05 -8.68
N TYR A 46 -5.16 12.91 -9.76
CA TYR A 46 -5.05 13.75 -10.96
C TYR A 46 -6.29 14.62 -11.21
N SER A 47 -7.25 14.62 -10.29
CA SER A 47 -8.48 15.40 -10.38
C SER A 47 -8.61 16.33 -9.20
N GLU A 48 -8.88 17.61 -9.48
CA GLU A 48 -9.28 18.58 -8.46
C GLU A 48 -10.78 18.49 -8.12
N GLU A 49 -11.54 17.70 -8.88
CA GLU A 49 -12.95 17.50 -8.65
C GLU A 49 -13.19 16.48 -7.53
N VAL A 50 -14.17 16.77 -6.70
CA VAL A 50 -14.63 15.85 -5.66
C VAL A 50 -15.24 14.61 -6.33
N ASN A 51 -14.61 13.44 -6.09
CA ASN A 51 -15.14 12.19 -6.55
C ASN A 51 -16.13 11.62 -5.50
N PRO A 52 -17.44 11.55 -5.79
CA PRO A 52 -18.43 11.04 -4.82
C PRO A 52 -18.24 9.56 -4.51
N TYR A 53 -17.42 8.82 -5.27
CA TYR A 53 -17.11 7.42 -5.06
C TYR A 53 -15.76 7.21 -4.35
N ASN A 54 -15.02 8.27 -4.05
CA ASN A 54 -13.77 8.18 -3.29
C ASN A 54 -14.06 8.07 -1.78
N HIS A 55 -14.53 6.90 -1.36
CA HIS A 55 -14.82 6.58 0.05
C HIS A 55 -13.55 6.09 0.74
N LYS A 56 -12.54 6.94 0.85
CA LYS A 56 -11.23 6.60 1.41
C LYS A 56 -10.89 7.48 2.60
N TRP A 57 -10.39 6.85 3.65
CA TRP A 57 -9.83 7.51 4.83
C TRP A 57 -8.40 7.06 5.03
N GLN A 58 -7.56 7.95 5.52
CA GLN A 58 -6.15 7.68 5.73
C GLN A 58 -5.68 8.20 7.08
N HIS A 59 -4.65 7.55 7.60
CA HIS A 59 -3.86 8.00 8.73
C HIS A 59 -2.38 7.78 8.42
N ILE A 60 -1.59 8.86 8.39
CA ILE A 60 -0.14 8.76 8.28
C ILE A 60 0.40 8.52 9.69
N ALA A 61 0.71 7.27 10.01
CA ALA A 61 1.24 6.88 11.32
C ALA A 61 2.68 7.34 11.51
N TYR A 62 3.48 7.30 10.45
CA TYR A 62 4.88 7.71 10.42
C TYR A 62 5.25 8.31 9.06
N HIS A 63 6.06 9.36 9.09
CA HIS A 63 6.78 9.91 7.94
C HIS A 63 8.11 10.47 8.42
N LYS A 64 9.21 9.95 7.88
CA LYS A 64 10.60 10.16 8.35
C LYS A 64 10.93 11.62 8.65
N ASP A 65 10.51 12.53 7.79
CA ASP A 65 10.90 13.94 7.88
C ASP A 65 9.84 14.87 8.47
N THR A 66 8.61 14.37 8.70
CA THR A 66 7.49 15.27 8.98
C THR A 66 6.62 14.90 10.16
N SER A 67 6.39 13.63 10.42
CA SER A 67 5.42 13.22 11.44
C SER A 67 5.68 11.83 12.00
N SER A 68 5.36 11.69 13.29
CA SER A 68 5.27 10.41 13.98
C SER A 68 4.13 10.48 14.97
N THR A 69 3.23 9.51 14.95
CA THR A 69 2.11 9.39 15.87
C THR A 69 2.39 8.36 16.97
N PRO A 70 1.64 8.31 18.06
CA PRO A 70 1.82 7.30 19.11
C PRO A 70 1.75 5.85 18.62
N MET A 71 1.16 5.61 17.44
CA MET A 71 1.04 4.27 16.83
C MET A 71 2.30 3.86 16.08
N ALA A 72 3.14 4.82 15.68
CA ALA A 72 4.32 4.59 14.83
C ALA A 72 5.27 3.53 15.42
N PRO A 73 5.72 3.58 16.67
CA PRO A 73 6.71 2.62 17.16
C PRO A 73 6.25 1.16 17.04
N TYR A 74 4.98 0.89 17.29
CA TYR A 74 4.45 -0.46 17.16
C TYR A 74 4.35 -0.90 15.69
N LEU A 75 3.88 -0.01 14.81
CA LEU A 75 3.75 -0.30 13.38
C LEU A 75 5.11 -0.41 12.70
N GLU A 76 6.09 0.42 13.05
CA GLU A 76 7.47 0.31 12.56
C GLU A 76 8.06 -1.05 12.92
N MET A 77 7.93 -1.48 14.18
CA MET A 77 8.38 -2.79 14.64
C MET A 77 7.67 -3.93 13.90
N ALA A 78 6.34 -3.93 13.87
CA ALA A 78 5.56 -5.03 13.30
C ALA A 78 5.76 -5.16 11.78
N CYS A 79 5.73 -4.05 11.04
CA CYS A 79 5.93 -4.03 9.60
C CYS A 79 7.38 -4.31 9.24
N GLY A 80 8.34 -3.68 9.91
CA GLY A 80 9.78 -3.88 9.69
C GLY A 80 10.20 -5.34 9.92
N ASP A 81 9.70 -5.98 10.97
CA ASP A 81 9.95 -7.38 11.26
C ASP A 81 9.38 -8.31 10.17
N ALA A 82 8.16 -8.05 9.69
CA ALA A 82 7.58 -8.81 8.59
C ALA A 82 8.35 -8.65 7.28
N ILE A 83 8.79 -7.42 6.95
CA ILE A 83 9.62 -7.15 5.77
C ILE A 83 10.97 -7.85 5.89
N SER A 84 11.63 -7.79 7.06
CA SER A 84 12.90 -8.46 7.30
C SER A 84 12.81 -9.98 7.11
N ARG A 85 11.73 -10.60 7.57
CA ARG A 85 11.51 -12.04 7.38
C ARG A 85 11.29 -12.44 5.92
N SER A 86 11.00 -11.51 5.04
CA SER A 86 10.92 -11.78 3.60
C SER A 86 12.28 -11.85 2.89
N GLY A 87 13.38 -11.73 3.63
CA GLY A 87 14.73 -11.81 3.11
C GLY A 87 15.35 -10.46 2.75
N GLN A 88 14.81 -9.37 3.29
CA GLN A 88 15.36 -8.01 3.07
C GLN A 88 16.12 -7.55 4.31
N THR A 89 17.19 -6.81 4.10
CA THR A 89 18.09 -6.27 5.14
C THR A 89 18.23 -4.76 5.02
N ASP A 90 18.81 -4.12 6.02
CA ASP A 90 19.04 -2.67 6.06
C ASP A 90 17.75 -1.86 5.75
N ILE A 91 16.65 -2.28 6.39
CA ILE A 91 15.33 -1.67 6.18
C ILE A 91 15.30 -0.29 6.83
N ASP A 92 15.08 0.76 6.03
CA ASP A 92 14.86 2.13 6.46
C ASP A 92 13.45 2.59 6.04
N ILE A 93 12.55 2.67 7.00
CA ILE A 93 11.15 3.03 6.74
C ILE A 93 11.06 4.54 6.50
N ILE A 94 10.46 4.90 5.37
CA ILE A 94 10.22 6.28 4.94
C ILE A 94 8.85 6.76 5.41
N ARG A 95 7.82 5.93 5.21
CA ARG A 95 6.43 6.28 5.54
C ARG A 95 5.61 5.04 5.86
N ILE A 96 4.74 5.17 6.86
CA ILE A 96 3.67 4.20 7.16
C ILE A 96 2.34 4.94 7.05
N ARG A 97 1.50 4.48 6.13
CA ARG A 97 0.15 5.00 5.89
C ARG A 97 -0.88 3.90 6.07
N CYS A 98 -1.76 4.06 7.03
CA CYS A 98 -2.94 3.24 7.19
C CYS A 98 -4.06 3.79 6.31
N SER A 99 -4.80 2.94 5.63
CA SER A 99 -5.92 3.36 4.79
C SER A 99 -7.11 2.42 4.95
N VAL A 100 -8.30 3.00 4.89
CA VAL A 100 -9.56 2.27 4.78
C VAL A 100 -10.34 2.81 3.59
N THR A 101 -10.80 1.91 2.73
CA THR A 101 -11.68 2.23 1.60
C THR A 101 -13.05 1.61 1.86
N GLY A 102 -14.09 2.42 1.80
CA GLY A 102 -15.46 1.98 1.98
C GLY A 102 -16.03 1.30 0.73
N ILE A 103 -17.16 0.63 0.91
CA ILE A 103 -17.92 0.03 -0.19
C ILE A 103 -18.46 1.10 -1.13
N THR A 104 -18.45 0.82 -2.42
CA THR A 104 -19.09 1.64 -3.45
C THR A 104 -20.10 0.84 -4.25
N PRO A 105 -21.16 1.46 -4.79
CA PRO A 105 -22.18 0.77 -5.60
C PRO A 105 -21.63 0.23 -6.92
N LYS A 106 -20.53 0.80 -7.39
CA LYS A 106 -19.83 0.40 -8.60
C LYS A 106 -18.36 0.25 -8.29
N ASN A 107 -17.70 -0.66 -9.00
CA ASN A 107 -16.26 -0.77 -8.93
C ASN A 107 -15.62 0.56 -9.34
N HIS A 108 -15.01 1.26 -8.39
CA HIS A 108 -14.24 2.47 -8.62
C HIS A 108 -12.75 2.12 -8.56
N ILE A 109 -12.05 2.42 -9.65
CA ILE A 109 -10.60 2.25 -9.74
C ILE A 109 -9.97 3.61 -9.49
N ALA A 110 -9.15 3.71 -8.46
CA ALA A 110 -8.37 4.91 -8.21
C ALA A 110 -7.34 5.14 -9.32
N ASP A 111 -6.92 6.40 -9.50
CA ASP A 111 -5.91 6.74 -10.50
C ASP A 111 -4.60 5.99 -10.28
N PRO A 112 -3.95 5.50 -11.38
CA PRO A 112 -2.62 4.93 -11.31
C PRO A 112 -1.62 5.97 -10.79
N HIS A 113 -0.84 5.62 -9.78
CA HIS A 113 0.13 6.51 -9.16
C HIS A 113 1.35 5.77 -8.63
N VAL A 114 2.39 6.51 -8.30
CA VAL A 114 3.48 6.07 -7.44
C VAL A 114 3.38 6.82 -6.11
N ASP A 115 3.80 6.19 -5.03
CA ASP A 115 3.67 6.80 -3.69
C ASP A 115 4.65 7.95 -3.46
N THR A 116 5.83 7.86 -4.08
CA THR A 116 6.88 8.89 -4.07
C THR A 116 7.73 8.77 -5.33
N ILE A 117 8.39 9.87 -5.72
CA ILE A 117 9.13 9.99 -6.99
C ILE A 117 10.62 9.61 -6.90
N PHE A 118 11.10 9.16 -5.75
CA PHE A 118 12.46 8.65 -5.59
C PHE A 118 12.49 7.13 -5.43
N PRO A 119 13.62 6.45 -5.72
CA PRO A 119 13.72 5.00 -5.60
C PRO A 119 13.40 4.50 -4.19
N HIS A 120 12.44 3.60 -4.09
CA HIS A 120 11.98 2.98 -2.86
C HIS A 120 11.30 1.64 -3.15
N ARG A 121 10.98 0.90 -2.10
CA ARG A 121 10.12 -0.30 -2.15
C ARG A 121 8.81 -0.02 -1.46
N THR A 122 7.78 -0.73 -1.86
CA THR A 122 6.45 -0.68 -1.24
C THR A 122 6.10 -2.05 -0.67
N ALA A 123 5.67 -2.06 0.60
CA ALA A 123 5.03 -3.19 1.24
C ALA A 123 3.58 -2.84 1.54
N LEU A 124 2.64 -3.61 0.99
CA LEU A 124 1.22 -3.51 1.30
C LEU A 124 0.82 -4.67 2.21
N PHE A 125 0.33 -4.35 3.40
CA PHE A 125 -0.22 -5.30 4.34
C PHE A 125 -1.75 -5.25 4.27
N TYR A 126 -2.37 -6.40 4.02
CA TYR A 126 -3.82 -6.53 3.94
C TYR A 126 -4.36 -7.06 5.27
N ILE A 127 -5.30 -6.32 5.84
CA ILE A 127 -5.83 -6.60 7.18
C ILE A 127 -7.07 -7.48 7.14
N ASN A 128 -7.78 -7.47 6.02
CA ASN A 128 -8.98 -8.30 5.84
C ASN A 128 -9.09 -8.83 4.42
N ASP A 129 -9.84 -9.89 4.26
CA ASP A 129 -10.30 -10.36 2.96
C ASP A 129 -11.23 -9.32 2.34
N CYS A 130 -11.04 -9.04 1.06
CA CYS A 130 -11.78 -8.00 0.38
C CYS A 130 -11.80 -8.22 -1.13
N ASP A 131 -12.85 -7.76 -1.80
CA ASP A 131 -12.99 -7.75 -3.26
C ASP A 131 -12.46 -6.45 -3.91
N GLY A 132 -11.85 -5.58 -3.12
CA GLY A 132 -11.15 -4.38 -3.60
C GLY A 132 -9.68 -4.67 -3.91
N ASP A 133 -9.36 -5.10 -5.12
CA ASP A 133 -8.02 -5.52 -5.53
C ASP A 133 -7.02 -4.36 -5.54
N THR A 134 -5.73 -4.69 -5.39
CA THR A 134 -4.63 -3.82 -5.80
C THR A 134 -4.28 -4.13 -7.25
N ILE A 135 -4.17 -3.10 -8.07
CA ILE A 135 -3.82 -3.21 -9.48
C ILE A 135 -2.38 -2.75 -9.65
N ILE A 136 -1.56 -3.59 -10.28
CA ILE A 136 -0.18 -3.28 -10.63
C ILE A 136 -0.11 -3.08 -12.14
N TYR A 137 0.58 -2.02 -12.58
CA TYR A 137 0.72 -1.68 -13.98
C TYR A 137 2.13 -1.98 -14.48
N LYS A 138 2.28 -2.09 -15.80
CA LYS A 138 3.58 -2.35 -16.45
C LYS A 138 4.51 -1.14 -16.40
N GLU A 139 3.93 0.04 -16.36
CA GLU A 139 4.64 1.30 -16.43
C GLU A 139 5.30 1.62 -15.09
N LYS A 140 6.48 2.26 -15.19
CA LYS A 140 7.24 2.76 -14.04
C LYS A 140 7.51 4.24 -14.20
N PHE A 141 7.57 4.94 -13.06
CA PHE A 141 8.04 6.32 -13.00
C PHE A 141 9.58 6.34 -13.18
N ASP A 142 10.06 7.26 -14.01
CA ASP A 142 11.49 7.49 -14.18
C ASP A 142 11.91 8.78 -13.43
N PRO A 143 12.57 8.65 -12.27
CA PRO A 143 13.00 9.82 -11.49
C PRO A 143 14.05 10.69 -12.17
N GLN A 144 14.70 10.21 -13.24
CA GLN A 144 15.71 10.98 -13.97
C GLN A 144 15.10 12.08 -14.86
N GLN A 145 13.79 11.99 -15.15
CA GLN A 145 13.09 12.99 -15.97
C GLN A 145 12.85 14.32 -15.26
N ASN A 146 13.08 14.38 -13.95
CA ASN A 146 12.90 15.60 -13.14
C ASN A 146 11.50 16.25 -13.30
N LEU A 147 10.47 15.44 -13.46
CA LEU A 147 9.06 15.81 -13.51
C LEU A 147 8.35 15.39 -12.22
N ASP A 148 7.30 16.10 -11.86
CA ASP A 148 6.37 15.55 -10.87
C ASP A 148 5.59 14.36 -11.45
N GLN A 149 4.97 13.55 -10.59
CA GLN A 149 4.32 12.33 -11.06
C GLN A 149 3.12 12.59 -11.97
N THR A 150 2.40 13.69 -11.79
CA THR A 150 1.24 14.04 -12.62
C THR A 150 1.68 14.43 -14.02
N GLU A 151 2.70 15.26 -14.12
CA GLU A 151 3.27 15.70 -15.40
C GLU A 151 3.91 14.53 -16.14
N TYR A 152 4.69 13.71 -15.44
CA TYR A 152 5.27 12.49 -16.01
C TYR A 152 4.19 11.54 -16.54
N TYR A 153 3.13 11.28 -15.75
CA TYR A 153 2.04 10.42 -16.17
C TYR A 153 1.37 10.92 -17.46
N LYS A 154 1.07 12.23 -17.53
CA LYS A 154 0.44 12.83 -18.73
C LYS A 154 1.33 12.76 -19.97
N GLN A 155 2.63 12.97 -19.81
CA GLN A 155 3.57 13.04 -20.95
C GLN A 155 4.06 11.66 -21.41
N HIS A 156 4.29 10.73 -20.51
CA HIS A 156 5.01 9.48 -20.79
C HIS A 156 4.16 8.22 -20.64
N VAL A 157 3.10 8.25 -19.86
CA VAL A 157 2.22 7.10 -19.62
C VAL A 157 0.89 7.25 -20.34
N GLY A 158 0.17 8.34 -20.08
CA GLY A 158 -1.15 8.65 -20.65
C GLY A 158 -2.24 7.66 -20.27
N LYS A 159 -1.98 6.35 -20.48
CA LYS A 159 -2.88 5.26 -20.10
C LYS A 159 -2.05 4.07 -19.61
N ALA A 160 -2.14 3.77 -18.33
CA ALA A 160 -1.44 2.65 -17.74
C ALA A 160 -2.03 1.30 -18.15
N THR A 161 -1.16 0.33 -18.39
CA THR A 161 -1.51 -1.02 -18.81
C THR A 161 -1.42 -1.97 -17.62
N VAL A 162 -2.53 -2.64 -17.28
CA VAL A 162 -2.54 -3.62 -16.18
C VAL A 162 -1.56 -4.75 -16.47
N ASP A 163 -0.69 -5.04 -15.52
CA ASP A 163 0.19 -6.19 -15.52
C ASP A 163 -0.46 -7.36 -14.77
N TYR A 164 -0.83 -7.14 -13.51
CA TYR A 164 -1.55 -8.12 -12.70
C TYR A 164 -2.34 -7.44 -11.58
N THR A 165 -3.17 -8.20 -10.90
CA THR A 165 -3.93 -7.77 -9.73
C THR A 165 -3.61 -8.64 -8.51
N ILE A 166 -3.76 -8.07 -7.32
CA ILE A 166 -3.60 -8.75 -6.04
C ILE A 166 -4.91 -8.64 -5.28
N SER A 167 -5.55 -9.78 -5.04
CA SER A 167 -6.75 -9.83 -4.20
C SER A 167 -6.36 -9.84 -2.73
N PRO A 168 -6.85 -8.89 -1.92
CA PRO A 168 -6.56 -8.81 -0.50
C PRO A 168 -6.98 -10.06 0.27
N ARG A 169 -6.05 -10.56 1.09
CA ARG A 169 -6.31 -11.62 2.08
C ARG A 169 -5.82 -11.16 3.44
N ALA A 170 -6.56 -11.50 4.48
CA ALA A 170 -6.18 -11.19 5.85
C ALA A 170 -4.78 -11.71 6.18
N ASN A 171 -3.97 -10.89 6.84
CA ASN A 171 -2.58 -11.22 7.21
C ASN A 171 -1.64 -11.53 6.02
N GLN A 172 -1.88 -10.88 4.89
CA GLN A 172 -1.06 -10.99 3.68
C GLN A 172 -0.20 -9.74 3.52
N MET A 173 1.01 -9.89 2.97
CA MET A 173 1.88 -8.80 2.55
C MET A 173 2.26 -8.97 1.08
N ALA A 174 2.17 -7.89 0.32
CA ALA A 174 2.70 -7.81 -1.04
C ALA A 174 3.89 -6.83 -1.08
N LEU A 175 4.99 -7.24 -1.74
CA LEU A 175 6.17 -6.42 -1.95
C LEU A 175 6.35 -6.13 -3.44
N PHE A 176 6.64 -4.87 -3.78
CA PHE A 176 6.96 -4.48 -5.15
C PHE A 176 7.85 -3.22 -5.20
N ASP A 177 8.41 -2.97 -6.38
CA ASP A 177 9.18 -1.76 -6.65
C ASP A 177 8.26 -0.53 -6.55
N GLY A 178 8.60 0.39 -5.67
CA GLY A 178 7.79 1.58 -5.38
C GLY A 178 7.62 2.55 -6.54
N LEU A 179 8.48 2.50 -7.55
CA LEU A 179 8.34 3.29 -8.78
C LEU A 179 7.39 2.66 -9.80
N THR A 180 6.86 1.45 -9.53
CA THR A 180 5.83 0.82 -10.36
C THR A 180 4.49 1.49 -10.12
N TYR A 181 3.81 1.93 -11.19
CA TYR A 181 2.46 2.47 -11.08
C TYR A 181 1.51 1.43 -10.54
N HIS A 182 0.70 1.83 -9.60
CA HIS A 182 -0.30 0.99 -8.97
C HIS A 182 -1.55 1.78 -8.60
N SER A 183 -2.64 1.07 -8.37
CA SER A 183 -3.90 1.63 -7.88
C SER A 183 -4.69 0.62 -7.07
N SER A 184 -5.86 0.99 -6.63
CA SER A 184 -6.78 0.09 -5.92
C SER A 184 -8.20 0.23 -6.42
N ASN A 185 -8.93 -0.87 -6.40
CA ASN A 185 -10.37 -0.88 -6.54
C ASN A 185 -11.05 -0.63 -5.21
N SER A 186 -12.19 0.03 -5.25
CA SER A 186 -13.11 0.04 -4.12
C SER A 186 -13.82 -1.31 -4.00
N PRO A 187 -14.06 -1.81 -2.77
CA PRO A 187 -14.86 -3.00 -2.58
C PRO A 187 -16.32 -2.75 -3.01
N THR A 188 -16.97 -3.78 -3.52
CA THR A 188 -18.38 -3.76 -3.92
C THR A 188 -19.24 -4.71 -3.09
N ASN A 189 -18.65 -5.78 -2.57
CA ASN A 189 -19.32 -6.80 -1.74
C ASN A 189 -18.79 -6.81 -0.31
N SER A 190 -17.51 -6.50 -0.12
CA SER A 190 -16.89 -6.39 1.22
C SER A 190 -17.16 -5.00 1.80
N ALA A 191 -17.49 -4.92 3.08
CA ALA A 191 -17.88 -3.65 3.71
C ALA A 191 -16.75 -2.59 3.66
N LYS A 192 -15.50 -3.02 3.83
CA LYS A 192 -14.32 -2.14 3.88
C LYS A 192 -13.07 -2.89 3.44
N ARG A 193 -12.09 -2.13 2.94
CA ARG A 193 -10.74 -2.59 2.63
C ARG A 193 -9.76 -1.87 3.52
N PHE A 194 -9.12 -2.58 4.45
CA PHE A 194 -8.09 -2.05 5.34
C PHE A 194 -6.70 -2.47 4.88
N ILE A 195 -5.80 -1.50 4.74
CA ILE A 195 -4.39 -1.75 4.40
C ILE A 195 -3.45 -0.89 5.25
N ILE A 196 -2.21 -1.39 5.40
CA ILE A 196 -1.07 -0.58 5.80
C ILE A 196 -0.12 -0.54 4.60
N ASN A 197 0.18 0.67 4.13
CA ASN A 197 1.14 0.93 3.06
C ASN A 197 2.43 1.44 3.68
N VAL A 198 3.53 0.70 3.47
CA VAL A 198 4.86 1.05 3.96
C VAL A 198 5.77 1.32 2.77
N ASN A 199 6.31 2.54 2.71
CA ASN A 199 7.37 2.89 1.78
C ASN A 199 8.72 2.84 2.53
N TYR A 200 9.71 2.18 1.95
CA TYR A 200 10.99 1.94 2.61
C TYR A 200 12.11 1.72 1.60
N THR A 201 13.35 1.85 2.05
CA THR A 201 14.52 1.35 1.33
C THR A 201 15.06 0.10 2.04
N ALA A 202 15.66 -0.82 1.28
CA ALA A 202 16.27 -2.03 1.80
C ALA A 202 17.29 -2.57 0.82
N ARG A 203 18.11 -3.53 1.29
CA ARG A 203 18.95 -4.39 0.46
C ARG A 203 18.37 -5.81 0.46
N ASP A 204 18.54 -6.51 -0.65
CA ASP A 204 18.27 -7.95 -0.68
C ASP A 204 19.39 -8.67 0.07
N SER A 205 19.06 -9.70 0.85
CA SER A 205 20.07 -10.58 1.46
C SER A 205 20.79 -11.36 0.34
N GLU A 206 22.11 -11.39 0.41
CA GLU A 206 22.96 -12.17 -0.50
C GLU A 206 22.68 -13.68 -0.41
#